data_e2ee4d566621393c9e6aa373b8440cd2
#
_entry.id   e2ee4d566621393c9e6aa373b8440cd2
#
_cell.length_a   1.000
_cell.length_b   1.000
_cell.length_c   1.000
_cell.angle_alpha   90.00
_cell.angle_beta   90.00
_cell.angle_gamma   90.00
#
_symmetry.space_group_name_H-M   'P 1'
#
loop_
_entity.id
_entity.type
_entity.pdbx_description
1 polymer ?
#
loop_
_entity_poly.entity_id
_entity_poly.type
_entity_poly.pdbx_seq_one_letter_code
_entity_poly.pdbx_strand_id
1 'polypeptide(L)'
;MQFSNHRSRAARGSIVYLAVDAIAPSAVQPRQNFSPAQLEELSRSIAEYGVLSPLTVRPRQGGYELVAGERRLRAARMAGLNEVPCIVMELDLEEASFIALVENLQRNDLDFLEEARGIAQLIR
;
A
#
# COMPACT_ATOMS: atom_id res chain seq x y z
N MET A 1 -5.79 11.28 -27.12
CA MET A 1 -5.87 11.14 -26.53
C MET A 1 -5.87 11.34 -25.87
N GLN A 2 -5.91 11.19 -25.64
CA GLN A 2 -5.96 11.17 -24.91
C GLN A 2 -6.00 10.72 -24.21
N PHE A 3 -5.93 10.24 -24.15
CA PHE A 3 -5.89 9.82 -23.40
C PHE A 3 -5.44 9.50 -22.86
N SER A 4 -5.38 9.27 -23.44
CA SER A 4 -4.71 8.79 -22.62
C SER A 4 -3.89 9.49 -21.77
N ASN A 5 -3.35 10.48 -22.12
CA ASN A 5 -2.61 11.14 -21.34
C ASN A 5 -3.27 11.67 -20.26
N HIS A 6 -4.31 12.21 -20.49
CA HIS A 6 -4.92 12.70 -19.40
C HIS A 6 -5.38 11.58 -18.57
N ARG A 7 -5.44 10.43 -19.12
CA ARG A 7 -5.71 9.34 -18.34
C ARG A 7 -4.61 9.09 -17.36
N SER A 8 -3.37 9.20 -17.76
CA SER A 8 -2.33 8.98 -16.79
C SER A 8 -2.30 10.06 -15.77
N ARG A 9 -2.69 11.29 -16.14
CA ARG A 9 -2.77 12.30 -15.16
C ARG A 9 -3.85 12.02 -14.19
N ALA A 10 -4.99 11.56 -14.66
CA ALA A 10 -6.06 11.20 -13.78
C ALA A 10 -5.60 10.11 -12.83
N ALA A 11 -4.85 9.16 -13.34
CA ALA A 11 -4.37 8.07 -12.49
C ALA A 11 -3.48 8.59 -11.38
N ARG A 12 -2.73 9.67 -11.64
CA ARG A 12 -1.81 10.12 -10.64
C ARG A 12 -2.47 10.62 -9.38
N GLY A 13 -3.61 11.20 -9.48
CA GLY A 13 -4.26 11.72 -8.31
C GLY A 13 -5.54 11.01 -7.95
N SER A 14 -5.97 10.10 -8.79
CA SER A 14 -7.28 9.47 -8.64
C SER A 14 -7.17 8.16 -7.90
N ILE A 15 -8.14 7.92 -7.03
CA ILE A 15 -8.23 6.66 -6.32
C ILE A 15 -9.26 5.81 -7.04
N VAL A 16 -8.86 4.60 -7.41
CA VAL A 16 -9.76 3.66 -8.02
C VAL A 16 -9.84 2.43 -7.13
N TYR A 17 -10.96 1.75 -7.16
CA TYR A 17 -11.12 0.54 -6.37
C TYR A 17 -10.82 -0.65 -7.26
N LEU A 18 -9.91 -1.48 -6.83
CA LEU A 18 -9.50 -2.65 -7.57
C LEU A 18 -9.78 -3.89 -6.76
N ALA A 19 -10.12 -4.97 -7.45
CA ALA A 19 -10.33 -6.25 -6.79
C ALA A 19 -9.02 -6.69 -6.15
N VAL A 20 -9.10 -7.17 -4.91
CA VAL A 20 -7.89 -7.62 -4.24
C VAL A 20 -7.24 -8.76 -5.01
N ASP A 21 -8.04 -9.57 -5.69
CA ASP A 21 -7.50 -10.70 -6.45
C ASP A 21 -6.79 -10.27 -7.71
N ALA A 22 -6.95 -9.03 -8.12
CA ALA A 22 -6.27 -8.51 -9.31
C ALA A 22 -4.91 -7.92 -8.97
N ILE A 23 -4.53 -7.89 -7.72
CA ILE A 23 -3.30 -7.26 -7.28
C ILE A 23 -2.32 -8.33 -6.83
N ALA A 24 -1.22 -8.46 -7.56
CA ALA A 24 -0.17 -9.40 -7.20
C ALA A 24 0.77 -8.76 -6.18
N PRO A 25 1.38 -9.57 -5.32
CA PRO A 25 2.35 -9.02 -4.38
C PRO A 25 3.52 -8.35 -5.10
N SER A 26 4.19 -7.47 -4.39
CA SER A 26 5.33 -6.77 -4.96
C SER A 26 6.45 -7.76 -5.28
N ALA A 27 6.96 -7.68 -6.50
CA ALA A 27 8.08 -8.53 -6.90
C ALA A 27 9.40 -8.01 -6.34
N VAL A 28 9.41 -6.73 -5.93
CA VAL A 28 10.66 -6.12 -5.48
C VAL A 28 10.78 -6.07 -3.97
N GLN A 29 9.75 -6.51 -3.27
CA GLN A 29 9.81 -6.60 -1.81
C GLN A 29 9.76 -8.06 -1.46
N PRO A 30 10.89 -8.72 -1.47
CA PRO A 30 10.88 -10.17 -1.39
C PRO A 30 10.26 -10.69 -0.13
N ARG A 31 10.40 -9.97 0.98
CA ARG A 31 9.95 -10.53 2.19
C ARG A 31 9.65 -9.47 3.17
N GLN A 32 8.57 -9.60 3.86
CA GLN A 32 8.16 -8.70 4.91
C GLN A 32 7.88 -9.52 6.14
N ASN A 33 8.40 -9.09 7.25
CA ASN A 33 8.10 -9.72 8.53
C ASN A 33 7.01 -8.91 9.19
N PHE A 34 5.82 -9.49 9.23
CA PHE A 34 4.69 -8.81 9.85
C PHE A 34 4.31 -9.54 11.11
N SER A 35 4.12 -8.79 12.18
CA SER A 35 3.60 -9.36 13.40
C SER A 35 2.18 -9.84 13.16
N PRO A 36 1.87 -11.12 13.46
CA PRO A 36 0.49 -11.57 13.28
C PRO A 36 -0.51 -10.77 14.11
N ALA A 37 -0.13 -10.35 15.30
CA ALA A 37 -1.04 -9.58 16.14
C ALA A 37 -1.30 -8.22 15.52
N GLN A 38 -0.28 -7.58 14.97
CA GLN A 38 -0.46 -6.29 14.32
C GLN A 38 -1.31 -6.39 13.08
N LEU A 39 -1.11 -7.46 12.29
CA LEU A 39 -1.93 -7.67 11.12
C LEU A 39 -3.38 -7.91 11.50
N GLU A 40 -3.61 -8.66 12.55
CA GLU A 40 -4.97 -8.92 12.99
C GLU A 40 -5.64 -7.65 13.45
N GLU A 41 -4.91 -6.82 14.18
CA GLU A 41 -5.44 -5.55 14.64
C GLU A 41 -5.79 -4.64 13.48
N LEU A 42 -4.89 -4.57 12.49
CA LEU A 42 -5.14 -3.79 11.30
C LEU A 42 -6.33 -4.34 10.52
N SER A 43 -6.44 -5.66 10.46
CA SER A 43 -7.56 -6.29 9.78
C SER A 43 -8.88 -5.91 10.42
N ARG A 44 -8.93 -5.87 11.74
CA ARG A 44 -10.16 -5.47 12.42
C ARG A 44 -10.50 -4.01 12.14
N SER A 45 -9.49 -3.16 12.13
CA SER A 45 -9.72 -1.76 11.80
C SER A 45 -10.24 -1.60 10.38
N ILE A 46 -9.66 -2.35 9.45
CA ILE A 46 -10.07 -2.28 8.06
C ILE A 46 -11.47 -2.83 7.87
N ALA A 47 -11.83 -3.86 8.62
CA ALA A 47 -13.18 -4.39 8.55
C ALA A 47 -14.21 -3.37 9.01
N GLU A 48 -13.83 -2.51 9.92
CA GLU A 48 -14.77 -1.54 10.46
C GLU A 48 -14.78 -0.24 9.65
N TYR A 49 -13.61 0.24 9.27
CA TYR A 49 -13.52 1.56 8.65
C TYR A 49 -13.11 1.53 7.18
N GLY A 50 -12.73 0.37 6.67
CA GLY A 50 -12.19 0.29 5.33
C GLY A 50 -10.72 0.67 5.31
N VAL A 51 -10.15 0.60 4.11
CA VAL A 51 -8.76 0.99 3.91
C VAL A 51 -8.73 2.50 3.74
N LEU A 52 -8.14 3.19 4.70
CA LEU A 52 -8.18 4.64 4.71
C LEU A 52 -7.09 5.29 3.86
N SER A 53 -5.98 4.58 3.64
CA SER A 53 -4.91 5.06 2.76
C SER A 53 -4.84 4.16 1.56
N PRO A 54 -4.83 4.70 0.34
CA PRO A 54 -4.82 3.84 -0.84
C PRO A 54 -3.48 3.13 -1.00
N LEU A 55 -3.56 1.98 -1.65
CA LEU A 55 -2.37 1.25 -2.04
C LEU A 55 -1.84 1.85 -3.33
N THR A 56 -0.57 1.64 -3.60
CA THR A 56 0.02 2.04 -4.88
C THR A 56 0.29 0.80 -5.68
N VAL A 57 -0.21 0.77 -6.91
CA VAL A 57 -0.04 -0.38 -7.79
C VAL A 57 0.41 0.11 -9.15
N ARG A 58 0.93 -0.81 -9.94
CA ARG A 58 1.26 -0.53 -11.33
C ARG A 58 0.67 -1.62 -12.21
N PRO A 59 0.35 -1.29 -13.45
CA PRO A 59 -0.23 -2.30 -14.34
C PRO A 59 0.78 -3.41 -14.65
N ARG A 60 0.28 -4.62 -14.69
CA ARG A 60 1.04 -5.77 -15.12
C ARG A 60 0.13 -6.64 -15.95
N GLN A 61 0.70 -7.58 -16.66
CA GLN A 61 -0.10 -8.46 -17.48
C GLN A 61 -1.22 -9.07 -16.67
N GLY A 62 -2.44 -8.87 -17.14
CA GLY A 62 -3.58 -9.51 -16.50
C GLY A 62 -4.03 -8.88 -15.22
N GLY A 63 -3.43 -7.78 -14.80
CA GLY A 63 -3.86 -7.15 -13.56
C GLY A 63 -2.89 -6.10 -13.12
N TYR A 64 -2.61 -6.10 -11.83
CA TYR A 64 -1.78 -5.07 -11.23
C TYR A 64 -0.77 -5.71 -10.30
N GLU A 65 0.33 -5.01 -10.10
CA GLU A 65 1.34 -5.43 -9.14
C GLU A 65 1.44 -4.38 -8.05
N LEU A 66 1.49 -4.82 -6.81
CA LEU A 66 1.60 -3.91 -5.69
C LEU A 66 2.96 -3.24 -5.69
N VAL A 67 2.99 -1.92 -5.51
CA VAL A 67 4.22 -1.18 -5.33
C VAL A 67 4.40 -0.84 -3.86
N ALA A 68 3.34 -0.41 -3.20
CA ALA A 68 3.39 -0.06 -1.78
C ALA A 68 2.07 -0.37 -1.13
N GLY A 69 2.12 -0.86 0.11
CA GLY A 69 0.92 -1.15 0.87
C GLY A 69 0.73 -2.62 1.19
N GLU A 70 1.82 -3.38 1.31
CA GLU A 70 1.72 -4.82 1.52
C GLU A 70 0.92 -5.18 2.76
N ARG A 71 1.15 -4.49 3.86
CA ARG A 71 0.42 -4.79 5.09
C ARG A 71 -1.05 -4.52 4.92
N ARG A 72 -1.39 -3.42 4.26
CA ARG A 72 -2.79 -3.09 4.04
C ARG A 72 -3.47 -4.10 3.15
N LEU A 73 -2.76 -4.56 2.12
CA LEU A 73 -3.34 -5.57 1.24
C LEU A 73 -3.59 -6.87 1.98
N ARG A 74 -2.63 -7.29 2.78
CA ARG A 74 -2.81 -8.52 3.56
C ARG A 74 -3.96 -8.38 4.54
N ALA A 75 -4.00 -7.25 5.24
CA ALA A 75 -5.05 -7.06 6.23
C ALA A 75 -6.41 -6.94 5.59
N ALA A 76 -6.48 -6.34 4.40
CA ALA A 76 -7.74 -6.25 3.69
C ALA A 76 -8.25 -7.63 3.29
N ARG A 77 -7.34 -8.50 2.85
CA ARG A 77 -7.74 -9.86 2.54
C ARG A 77 -8.24 -10.59 3.78
N MET A 78 -7.55 -10.40 4.89
CA MET A 78 -7.97 -11.01 6.14
C MET A 78 -9.33 -10.50 6.57
N ALA A 79 -9.62 -9.24 6.28
CA ALA A 79 -10.90 -8.65 6.63
C ALA A 79 -12.01 -9.04 5.68
N GLY A 80 -11.68 -9.75 4.60
CA GLY A 80 -12.69 -10.22 3.66
C GLY A 80 -13.14 -9.18 2.66
N LEU A 81 -12.33 -8.14 2.44
CA LEU A 81 -12.70 -7.13 1.46
C LEU A 81 -12.51 -7.66 0.04
N ASN A 82 -13.42 -7.31 -0.83
CA ASN A 82 -13.32 -7.68 -2.24
C ASN A 82 -12.53 -6.66 -3.04
N GLU A 83 -12.58 -5.41 -2.64
CA GLU A 83 -11.92 -4.33 -3.35
C GLU A 83 -11.20 -3.42 -2.38
N VAL A 84 -10.13 -2.79 -2.86
CA VAL A 84 -9.38 -1.84 -2.06
C VAL A 84 -9.09 -0.61 -2.88
N PRO A 85 -8.98 0.55 -2.22
CA PRO A 85 -8.64 1.78 -2.92
C PRO A 85 -7.18 1.78 -3.33
N CYS A 86 -6.91 2.16 -4.55
CA CYS A 86 -5.58 2.12 -5.12
C CYS A 86 -5.31 3.35 -5.95
N ILE A 87 -4.05 3.72 -6.01
CA ILE A 87 -3.57 4.68 -6.98
C ILE A 87 -2.74 3.90 -7.99
N VAL A 88 -3.13 3.99 -9.26
CA VAL A 88 -2.45 3.27 -10.33
C VAL A 88 -1.39 4.19 -10.91
N MET A 89 -0.15 3.75 -10.91
CA MET A 89 0.96 4.51 -11.45
C MET A 89 1.64 3.68 -12.52
N GLU A 90 1.92 4.34 -13.64
CA GLU A 90 2.59 3.67 -14.74
C GLU A 90 4.09 3.76 -14.48
N LEU A 91 4.62 2.72 -13.88
CA LEU A 91 6.02 2.70 -13.46
C LEU A 91 6.71 1.49 -14.07
N ASP A 92 7.96 1.68 -14.50
CA ASP A 92 8.73 0.52 -14.87
C ASP A 92 9.28 -0.13 -13.60
N LEU A 93 10.00 -1.24 -13.76
CA LEU A 93 10.46 -1.98 -12.62
C LEU A 93 11.42 -1.17 -11.77
N GLU A 94 12.27 -0.39 -12.41
CA GLU A 94 13.23 0.40 -11.66
C GLU A 94 12.54 1.47 -10.83
N GLU A 95 11.58 2.14 -11.42
CA GLU A 95 10.82 3.16 -10.70
C GLU A 95 10.03 2.55 -9.55
N ALA A 96 9.42 1.40 -9.81
CA ALA A 96 8.65 0.73 -8.77
C ALA A 96 9.56 0.30 -7.63
N SER A 97 10.76 -0.18 -7.95
CA SER A 97 11.71 -0.59 -6.95
C SER A 97 12.14 0.59 -6.09
N PHE A 98 12.35 1.74 -6.73
CA PHE A 98 12.77 2.92 -6.00
C PHE A 98 11.67 3.38 -5.03
N ILE A 99 10.43 3.40 -5.51
CA ILE A 99 9.32 3.83 -4.66
C ILE A 99 9.13 2.87 -3.51
N ALA A 100 9.23 1.57 -3.77
CA ALA A 100 9.11 0.58 -2.71
C ALA A 100 10.20 0.76 -1.67
N LEU A 101 11.41 1.06 -2.11
CA LEU A 101 12.50 1.27 -1.19
C LEU A 101 12.28 2.51 -0.33
N VAL A 102 11.84 3.60 -0.96
CA VAL A 102 11.60 4.83 -0.23
C VAL A 102 10.49 4.62 0.79
N GLU A 103 9.43 3.94 0.39
CA GLU A 103 8.33 3.69 1.30
C GLU A 103 8.79 2.87 2.50
N ASN A 104 9.61 1.86 2.25
CA ASN A 104 10.13 1.02 3.31
C ASN A 104 11.03 1.81 4.26
N LEU A 105 11.86 2.69 3.72
CA LEU A 105 12.70 3.52 4.56
C LEU A 105 11.87 4.46 5.41
N GLN A 106 10.85 5.04 4.83
CA GLN A 106 9.99 5.94 5.58
C GLN A 106 9.25 5.22 6.69
N ARG A 107 8.88 3.96 6.44
CA ARG A 107 8.23 3.21 7.48
C ARG A 107 9.16 2.97 8.66
N ASN A 108 10.42 2.66 8.38
CA ASN A 108 11.38 2.49 9.45
C ASN A 108 11.57 3.79 10.23
N ASP A 109 11.63 4.90 9.52
CA ASP A 109 11.74 6.19 10.17
C ASP A 109 10.52 6.48 11.02
N LEU A 110 9.34 6.15 10.51
CA LEU A 110 8.12 6.37 11.28
C LEU A 110 8.10 5.55 12.55
N ASP A 111 8.55 4.31 12.48
CA ASP A 111 8.61 3.48 13.66
C ASP A 111 9.53 4.11 14.70
N PHE A 112 10.68 4.59 14.25
CA PHE A 112 11.60 5.24 15.15
C PHE A 112 11.00 6.48 15.77
N LEU A 113 10.33 7.28 14.94
CA LEU A 113 9.71 8.49 15.44
C LEU A 113 8.56 8.19 16.40
N GLU A 114 7.83 7.13 16.14
CA GLU A 114 6.76 6.76 17.03
C GLU A 114 7.29 6.36 18.39
N GLU A 115 8.39 5.64 18.41
CA GLU A 115 9.00 5.30 19.68
C GLU A 115 9.45 6.56 20.42
N ALA A 116 10.10 7.45 19.69
CA ALA A 116 10.55 8.69 20.31
C ALA A 116 9.38 9.52 20.80
N ARG A 117 8.31 9.54 20.02
CA ARG A 117 7.15 10.31 20.41
C ARG A 117 6.48 9.71 21.64
N GLY A 118 6.45 8.38 21.71
CA GLY A 118 5.92 7.72 22.88
C GLY A 118 6.68 8.10 24.14
N ILE A 119 8.00 8.12 24.04
CA ILE A 119 8.82 8.52 25.17
C ILE A 119 8.52 9.97 25.54
N ALA A 120 8.43 10.83 24.55
CA ALA A 120 8.14 12.23 24.81
C ALA A 120 6.78 12.40 25.48
N GLN A 121 5.81 11.62 25.06
CA GLN A 121 4.50 11.70 25.65
C GLN A 121 4.51 11.26 27.10
N LEU A 122 5.31 10.27 27.41
CA LEU A 122 5.42 9.84 28.79
C LEU A 122 6.07 10.90 29.65
N ILE A 123 6.98 11.64 29.07
CA ILE A 123 7.66 12.69 29.80
C ILE A 123 6.75 13.87 30.03
N ARG A 124 5.90 14.16 29.06
CA ARG A 124 4.99 15.26 29.22
C ARG A 124 3.96 14.93 30.26
#